data_de87ef00e6a7a9dccfaae4c5ca464a4c
#
_entry.id   de87ef00e6a7a9dccfaae4c5ca464a4c
#
_cell.length_a   1.000
_cell.length_b   1.000
_cell.length_c   1.000
_cell.angle_alpha   90.00
_cell.angle_beta   90.00
_cell.angle_gamma   90.00
#
_symmetry.space_group_name_H-M   'P 1'
#
loop_
_entity.id
_entity.type
_entity.pdbx_description
1 polymer ?
#
loop_
_entity_poly.entity_id
_entity_poly.type
_entity_poly.pdbx_seq_one_letter_code
_entity_poly.pdbx_strand_id
1 'polypeptide(L)'
;MAVVDEGRLDGGPVDENTFPVRMQTGQEMQPGGQGAPPWGPMDDHLLYTCGVVHDLTQGRLAHRPPLPTTSRLAQGELSLAAGPAARSTWRALGDGSYTQTSTMAMGSTGFVVGALAVNAMGNASRRNQAQAAAQPRWVMEGHGEVTVTDRRAIFSHPQTWLDLGWNGLATMDLAAPDTFECAFHDINGKGYTTVRLHSLWASLIFVLAAHAAFPAHPRLLSHGWLPPGFEARCAAYGRSCPSVR
;
A
#
# COMPACT_ATOMS: atom_id res chain seq x y z
N MET A 1 56.71 -33.71 -24.11
CA MET A 1 56.90 -33.08 -25.44
C MET A 1 55.53 -33.13 -26.11
N ALA A 2 54.70 -32.10 -25.94
CA ALA A 2 53.42 -31.97 -26.58
C ALA A 2 53.23 -30.46 -26.86
N VAL A 3 53.07 -30.18 -28.14
CA VAL A 3 52.97 -28.86 -28.75
C VAL A 3 51.58 -28.32 -28.46
N VAL A 4 51.47 -27.07 -27.91
CA VAL A 4 50.22 -26.32 -27.72
C VAL A 4 50.03 -25.45 -28.96
N ASP A 5 48.90 -25.64 -29.63
CA ASP A 5 48.45 -24.86 -30.79
C ASP A 5 47.61 -23.66 -30.29
N GLU A 6 48.08 -22.43 -30.61
CA GLU A 6 47.38 -21.20 -30.30
C GLU A 6 46.35 -20.86 -31.38
N GLY A 7 45.06 -21.18 -31.09
CA GLY A 7 43.93 -20.79 -31.92
C GLY A 7 43.52 -19.32 -31.70
N ARG A 8 43.80 -18.50 -32.67
CA ARG A 8 43.45 -17.09 -32.85
C ARG A 8 41.92 -16.92 -32.94
N LEU A 9 41.33 -16.20 -31.97
CA LEU A 9 39.91 -15.80 -32.04
C LEU A 9 39.79 -14.43 -32.71
N ASP A 10 39.26 -14.46 -33.94
CA ASP A 10 38.86 -13.24 -34.67
C ASP A 10 37.54 -12.74 -34.09
N GLY A 11 37.56 -11.56 -33.48
CA GLY A 11 36.38 -10.84 -33.02
C GLY A 11 35.72 -10.09 -34.18
N GLY A 12 34.58 -10.59 -34.65
CA GLY A 12 33.66 -9.85 -35.50
C GLY A 12 32.71 -9.00 -34.68
N PRO A 13 32.28 -7.81 -35.15
CA PRO A 13 31.35 -6.96 -34.42
C PRO A 13 29.96 -7.57 -34.40
N VAL A 14 29.36 -7.62 -33.21
CA VAL A 14 27.97 -8.00 -33.01
C VAL A 14 27.09 -6.82 -33.37
N ASP A 15 26.30 -6.95 -34.45
CA ASP A 15 25.27 -5.99 -34.84
C ASP A 15 24.12 -6.01 -33.79
N GLU A 16 24.11 -4.98 -32.97
CA GLU A 16 22.92 -4.57 -32.19
C GLU A 16 21.90 -3.94 -33.16
N ASN A 17 20.66 -4.41 -33.07
CA ASN A 17 19.45 -3.92 -33.71
C ASN A 17 18.92 -4.72 -34.90
N THR A 18 18.24 -5.82 -34.59
CA THR A 18 17.13 -6.21 -35.46
C THR A 18 16.08 -6.98 -34.64
N PHE A 19 15.25 -6.26 -33.90
CA PHE A 19 13.95 -6.80 -33.48
C PHE A 19 12.95 -6.53 -34.63
N PRO A 20 12.32 -7.54 -35.20
CA PRO A 20 11.27 -7.31 -36.17
C PRO A 20 10.03 -6.76 -35.45
N VAL A 21 9.75 -5.48 -35.67
CA VAL A 21 8.44 -4.89 -35.36
C VAL A 21 7.41 -5.57 -36.24
N ARG A 22 6.70 -6.54 -35.69
CA ARG A 22 5.52 -7.11 -36.31
C ARG A 22 4.40 -6.09 -36.20
N MET A 23 4.23 -5.30 -37.27
CA MET A 23 3.02 -4.52 -37.49
C MET A 23 1.84 -5.49 -37.57
N GLN A 24 1.06 -5.57 -36.51
CA GLN A 24 -0.28 -6.15 -36.59
C GLN A 24 -1.19 -5.11 -37.24
N THR A 25 -1.42 -5.34 -38.52
CA THR A 25 -2.47 -4.68 -39.30
C THR A 25 -3.83 -4.91 -38.66
N GLY A 26 -4.54 -3.80 -38.41
CA GLY A 26 -5.99 -3.68 -38.47
C GLY A 26 -6.80 -4.77 -37.77
N GLN A 27 -6.93 -4.68 -36.43
CA GLN A 27 -8.14 -5.18 -35.79
C GLN A 27 -9.14 -4.04 -35.79
N GLU A 28 -10.12 -4.14 -36.68
CA GLU A 28 -11.33 -3.30 -36.68
C GLU A 28 -11.91 -3.32 -35.26
N MET A 29 -11.91 -2.14 -34.64
CA MET A 29 -12.53 -1.89 -33.38
C MET A 29 -14.05 -1.95 -33.59
N GLN A 30 -14.64 -3.15 -33.40
CA GLN A 30 -16.09 -3.27 -33.26
C GLN A 30 -16.49 -2.40 -32.07
N PRO A 31 -17.49 -1.50 -32.23
CA PRO A 31 -18.11 -0.83 -31.10
C PRO A 31 -19.09 -1.83 -30.44
N GLY A 32 -18.53 -2.87 -29.85
CA GLY A 32 -19.25 -3.80 -28.98
C GLY A 32 -19.31 -3.20 -27.59
N GLY A 33 -20.52 -3.05 -27.06
CA GLY A 33 -20.79 -2.49 -25.75
C GLY A 33 -19.80 -2.99 -24.69
N GLN A 34 -19.19 -2.06 -23.96
CA GLN A 34 -18.33 -2.36 -22.81
C GLN A 34 -19.20 -3.09 -21.78
N GLY A 35 -19.24 -4.40 -21.85
CA GLY A 35 -19.85 -5.24 -20.83
C GLY A 35 -19.21 -4.88 -19.49
N ALA A 36 -20.02 -4.79 -18.44
CA ALA A 36 -19.51 -4.52 -17.10
C ALA A 36 -18.32 -5.47 -16.81
N PRO A 37 -17.25 -4.98 -16.18
CA PRO A 37 -16.08 -5.81 -15.88
C PRO A 37 -16.52 -7.05 -15.08
N PRO A 38 -15.88 -8.21 -15.28
CA PRO A 38 -16.25 -9.45 -14.62
C PRO A 38 -16.30 -9.30 -13.09
N TRP A 39 -17.13 -10.10 -12.42
CA TRP A 39 -17.17 -10.17 -10.96
C TRP A 39 -15.81 -10.62 -10.43
N GLY A 40 -15.26 -9.89 -9.49
CA GLY A 40 -13.92 -10.13 -8.95
C GLY A 40 -13.87 -10.22 -7.42
N PRO A 41 -12.69 -10.56 -6.86
CA PRO A 41 -12.52 -10.67 -5.41
C PRO A 41 -12.91 -9.42 -4.62
N MET A 42 -12.67 -8.23 -5.17
CA MET A 42 -13.09 -6.96 -4.54
C MET A 42 -14.61 -6.90 -4.39
N ASP A 43 -15.36 -7.35 -5.41
CA ASP A 43 -16.83 -7.37 -5.36
C ASP A 43 -17.34 -8.28 -4.23
N ASP A 44 -16.72 -9.43 -4.03
CA ASP A 44 -17.07 -10.35 -2.93
C ASP A 44 -16.81 -9.72 -1.55
N HIS A 45 -15.68 -9.01 -1.39
CA HIS A 45 -15.35 -8.33 -0.13
C HIS A 45 -16.28 -7.15 0.15
N LEU A 46 -16.65 -6.38 -0.88
CA LEU A 46 -17.63 -5.30 -0.77
C LEU A 46 -19.03 -5.85 -0.43
N LEU A 47 -19.46 -6.94 -1.07
CA LEU A 47 -20.74 -7.58 -0.76
C LEU A 47 -20.78 -8.09 0.68
N TYR A 48 -19.69 -8.73 1.13
CA TYR A 48 -19.57 -9.14 2.53
C TYR A 48 -19.62 -7.94 3.47
N THR A 49 -18.94 -6.85 3.13
CA THR A 49 -18.97 -5.59 3.90
C THR A 49 -20.38 -5.03 4.00
N CYS A 50 -21.16 -5.04 2.91
CA CYS A 50 -22.58 -4.65 2.94
C CYS A 50 -23.39 -5.49 3.95
N GLY A 51 -23.15 -6.80 3.98
CA GLY A 51 -23.77 -7.69 4.96
C GLY A 51 -23.40 -7.35 6.41
N VAL A 52 -22.13 -7.04 6.68
CA VAL A 52 -21.67 -6.63 8.01
C VAL A 52 -22.30 -5.29 8.42
N VAL A 53 -22.31 -4.30 7.52
CA VAL A 53 -22.93 -2.98 7.78
C VAL A 53 -24.43 -3.14 8.06
N HIS A 54 -25.13 -3.95 7.28
CA HIS A 54 -26.54 -4.23 7.48
C HIS A 54 -26.80 -4.82 8.88
N ASP A 55 -26.02 -5.83 9.30
CA ASP A 55 -26.18 -6.41 10.64
C ASP A 55 -25.77 -5.45 11.76
N LEU A 56 -24.74 -4.61 11.53
CA LEU A 56 -24.32 -3.57 12.46
C LEU A 56 -25.44 -2.55 12.69
N THR A 57 -26.05 -2.04 11.64
CA THR A 57 -27.13 -1.04 11.71
C THR A 57 -28.42 -1.61 12.31
N GLN A 58 -28.64 -2.92 12.22
CA GLN A 58 -29.75 -3.63 12.84
C GLN A 58 -29.45 -4.13 14.27
N GLY A 59 -28.27 -3.81 14.82
CA GLY A 59 -27.87 -4.29 16.14
C GLY A 59 -27.63 -5.81 16.22
N ARG A 60 -27.44 -6.48 15.09
CA ARG A 60 -27.28 -7.95 15.00
C ARG A 60 -25.85 -8.41 14.81
N LEU A 61 -24.87 -7.50 14.84
CA LEU A 61 -23.48 -7.84 14.59
C LEU A 61 -22.97 -8.96 15.49
N ALA A 62 -23.37 -8.96 16.77
CA ALA A 62 -22.99 -9.97 17.75
C ALA A 62 -23.52 -11.40 17.45
N HIS A 63 -24.51 -11.53 16.56
CA HIS A 63 -25.03 -12.82 16.15
C HIS A 63 -24.30 -13.44 14.96
N ARG A 64 -23.33 -12.71 14.38
CA ARG A 64 -22.51 -13.28 13.30
C ARG A 64 -21.57 -14.34 13.86
N PRO A 65 -21.38 -15.45 13.13
CA PRO A 65 -20.40 -16.45 13.55
C PRO A 65 -18.99 -15.81 13.48
N PRO A 66 -18.16 -16.03 14.53
CA PRO A 66 -16.78 -15.56 14.49
C PRO A 66 -15.99 -16.30 13.41
N LEU A 67 -15.15 -15.57 12.67
CA LEU A 67 -14.24 -16.18 11.72
C LEU A 67 -12.96 -16.66 12.44
N PRO A 68 -12.40 -17.80 12.02
CA PRO A 68 -11.11 -18.25 12.53
C PRO A 68 -10.01 -17.20 12.31
N THR A 69 -9.16 -16.98 13.30
CA THR A 69 -8.01 -16.08 13.20
C THR A 69 -6.86 -16.61 14.06
N THR A 70 -5.64 -16.29 13.64
CA THR A 70 -4.41 -16.53 14.42
C THR A 70 -4.13 -15.41 15.41
N SER A 71 -4.85 -14.28 15.31
CA SER A 71 -4.69 -13.12 16.18
C SER A 71 -5.31 -13.38 17.56
N ARG A 72 -4.63 -12.91 18.61
CA ARG A 72 -5.16 -12.96 19.97
C ARG A 72 -6.26 -11.91 20.13
N LEU A 73 -7.48 -12.38 20.42
CA LEU A 73 -8.64 -11.54 20.65
C LEU A 73 -8.86 -11.32 22.17
N ALA A 74 -9.49 -10.20 22.51
CA ALA A 74 -9.99 -9.95 23.86
C ALA A 74 -11.25 -10.77 24.13
N GLN A 75 -11.63 -10.90 25.39
CA GLN A 75 -12.88 -11.58 25.76
C GLN A 75 -14.10 -10.88 25.13
N GLY A 76 -14.93 -11.63 24.43
CA GLY A 76 -16.12 -11.13 23.75
C GLY A 76 -15.81 -10.25 22.52
N GLU A 77 -14.59 -10.25 22.02
CA GLU A 77 -14.22 -9.60 20.75
C GLU A 77 -14.55 -10.55 19.59
N LEU A 78 -15.23 -10.02 18.57
CA LEU A 78 -15.72 -10.80 17.43
C LEU A 78 -14.82 -10.61 16.22
N SER A 79 -14.21 -11.68 15.72
CA SER A 79 -13.50 -11.67 14.43
C SER A 79 -14.49 -11.68 13.28
N LEU A 80 -14.41 -10.69 12.41
CA LEU A 80 -15.32 -10.48 11.27
C LEU A 80 -14.65 -10.80 9.94
N ALA A 81 -13.35 -10.61 9.83
CA ALA A 81 -12.59 -10.88 8.61
C ALA A 81 -11.12 -11.13 8.91
N ALA A 82 -10.45 -11.89 8.04
CA ALA A 82 -9.00 -12.01 8.03
C ALA A 82 -8.52 -12.20 6.59
N GLY A 83 -7.32 -11.72 6.28
CA GLY A 83 -6.74 -11.90 4.96
C GLY A 83 -5.48 -11.09 4.72
N PRO A 84 -4.91 -11.20 3.50
CA PRO A 84 -3.67 -10.54 3.16
C PRO A 84 -3.77 -9.02 3.27
N ALA A 85 -2.71 -8.40 3.75
CA ALA A 85 -2.56 -6.96 3.79
C ALA A 85 -1.10 -6.55 3.59
N ALA A 86 -0.89 -5.32 3.10
CA ALA A 86 0.41 -4.68 3.11
C ALA A 86 0.31 -3.38 3.92
N ARG A 87 1.35 -3.11 4.72
CA ARG A 87 1.44 -1.92 5.54
C ARG A 87 2.48 -0.96 5.00
N SER A 88 2.13 0.32 4.92
CA SER A 88 3.05 1.43 4.68
C SER A 88 2.92 2.47 5.78
N THR A 89 4.02 3.15 6.09
CA THR A 89 4.05 4.24 7.07
C THR A 89 4.53 5.52 6.40
N TRP A 90 3.89 6.64 6.69
CA TRP A 90 4.31 7.96 6.21
C TRP A 90 5.45 8.46 7.07
N ARG A 91 6.67 8.43 6.54
CA ARG A 91 7.86 8.88 7.28
C ARG A 91 9.02 9.26 6.36
N ALA A 92 9.94 10.07 6.88
CA ALA A 92 11.24 10.26 6.29
C ALA A 92 12.14 9.04 6.55
N LEU A 93 13.04 8.72 5.61
CA LEU A 93 14.03 7.65 5.78
C LEU A 93 15.33 8.16 6.42
N GLY A 94 15.53 9.47 6.50
CA GLY A 94 16.69 10.11 7.11
C GLY A 94 16.33 11.45 7.70
N ASP A 95 17.22 11.99 8.50
CA ASP A 95 17.09 13.28 9.18
C ASP A 95 17.65 14.46 8.37
N GLY A 96 18.11 14.21 7.13
CA GLY A 96 18.76 15.22 6.28
C GLY A 96 20.21 15.45 6.60
N SER A 97 20.79 14.75 7.59
CA SER A 97 22.20 14.84 7.90
C SER A 97 23.07 14.16 6.83
N TYR A 98 24.23 14.69 6.56
CA TYR A 98 25.24 14.07 5.71
C TYR A 98 26.65 14.36 6.20
N THR A 99 27.56 13.41 6.00
CA THR A 99 28.96 13.59 6.35
C THR A 99 29.67 14.33 5.23
N GLN A 100 30.14 15.55 5.51
CA GLN A 100 30.98 16.30 4.59
C GLN A 100 32.39 15.72 4.62
N THR A 101 32.88 15.29 3.45
CA THR A 101 34.26 14.86 3.31
C THR A 101 35.09 16.06 2.81
N SER A 102 36.05 16.50 3.60
CA SER A 102 37.06 17.48 3.19
C SER A 102 38.34 16.74 2.85
N THR A 103 38.79 16.84 1.60
CA THR A 103 40.06 16.29 1.17
C THR A 103 41.07 17.44 1.07
N MET A 104 42.13 17.39 1.86
CA MET A 104 43.29 18.28 1.65
C MET A 104 44.07 17.77 0.43
N ALA A 105 43.97 18.47 -0.67
CA ALA A 105 44.77 18.17 -1.85
C ALA A 105 46.08 18.97 -1.77
N MET A 106 47.23 18.30 -1.76
CA MET A 106 48.55 18.86 -1.87
C MET A 106 49.13 18.43 -3.22
N GLY A 107 49.57 19.38 -4.04
CA GLY A 107 50.11 19.07 -5.38
C GLY A 107 50.13 20.28 -6.31
N SER A 108 50.29 20.06 -7.63
CA SER A 108 50.24 21.13 -8.64
C SER A 108 48.85 21.79 -8.66
N THR A 109 48.79 23.07 -9.04
CA THR A 109 47.56 23.86 -9.06
C THR A 109 46.39 23.16 -9.80
N GLY A 110 46.68 22.50 -10.92
CA GLY A 110 45.67 21.76 -11.70
C GLY A 110 45.15 20.55 -10.96
N PHE A 111 45.99 19.81 -10.23
CA PHE A 111 45.59 18.68 -9.43
C PHE A 111 44.70 19.10 -8.22
N VAL A 112 45.07 20.18 -7.55
CA VAL A 112 44.31 20.74 -6.43
C VAL A 112 42.92 21.20 -6.87
N VAL A 113 42.81 21.91 -8.01
CA VAL A 113 41.53 22.36 -8.55
C VAL A 113 40.64 21.17 -8.96
N GLY A 114 41.22 20.15 -9.62
CA GLY A 114 40.50 18.97 -10.02
C GLY A 114 39.98 18.18 -8.79
N ALA A 115 40.79 17.98 -7.76
CA ALA A 115 40.43 17.30 -6.54
C ALA A 115 39.33 18.05 -5.75
N LEU A 116 39.40 19.40 -5.71
CA LEU A 116 38.37 20.22 -5.08
C LEU A 116 37.04 20.15 -5.83
N ALA A 117 37.06 20.15 -7.18
CA ALA A 117 35.85 20.04 -8.00
C ALA A 117 35.16 18.69 -7.80
N VAL A 118 35.91 17.57 -7.82
CA VAL A 118 35.36 16.22 -7.57
C VAL A 118 34.78 16.10 -6.17
N ASN A 119 35.47 16.67 -5.18
CA ASN A 119 34.99 16.67 -3.79
C ASN A 119 33.71 17.50 -3.61
N ALA A 120 33.65 18.68 -4.29
CA ALA A 120 32.45 19.52 -4.28
C ALA A 120 31.24 18.82 -4.92
N MET A 121 31.42 18.14 -6.05
CA MET A 121 30.39 17.35 -6.71
C MET A 121 29.92 16.18 -5.84
N GLY A 122 30.84 15.46 -5.21
CA GLY A 122 30.52 14.37 -4.29
C GLY A 122 29.71 14.86 -3.07
N ASN A 123 30.08 15.99 -2.48
CA ASN A 123 29.37 16.58 -1.36
C ASN A 123 27.98 17.11 -1.77
N ALA A 124 27.84 17.72 -2.94
CA ALA A 124 26.56 18.15 -3.48
C ALA A 124 25.60 16.95 -3.69
N SER A 125 26.11 15.84 -4.26
CA SER A 125 25.32 14.61 -4.42
C SER A 125 24.86 14.05 -3.08
N ARG A 126 25.75 13.94 -2.09
CA ARG A 126 25.41 13.47 -0.73
C ARG A 126 24.38 14.36 -0.06
N ARG A 127 24.51 15.68 -0.18
CA ARG A 127 23.54 16.64 0.34
C ARG A 127 22.17 16.46 -0.31
N ASN A 128 22.11 16.33 -1.63
CA ASN A 128 20.85 16.09 -2.35
C ASN A 128 20.20 14.78 -1.94
N GLN A 129 20.98 13.71 -1.77
CA GLN A 129 20.48 12.42 -1.28
C GLN A 129 19.96 12.51 0.16
N ALA A 130 20.68 13.21 1.05
CA ALA A 130 20.22 13.43 2.42
C ALA A 130 18.93 14.26 2.48
N GLN A 131 18.83 15.30 1.66
CA GLN A 131 17.60 16.09 1.55
C GLN A 131 16.44 15.28 0.98
N ALA A 132 16.66 14.43 -0.02
CA ALA A 132 15.65 13.53 -0.56
C ALA A 132 15.23 12.47 0.46
N ALA A 133 16.16 11.97 1.27
CA ALA A 133 15.88 11.02 2.35
C ALA A 133 15.09 11.65 3.51
N ALA A 134 15.26 12.94 3.75
CA ALA A 134 14.54 13.70 4.78
C ALA A 134 13.10 14.04 4.38
N GLN A 135 12.73 13.91 3.10
CA GLN A 135 11.35 14.13 2.67
C GLN A 135 10.45 12.97 3.10
N PRO A 136 9.34 13.22 3.81
CA PRO A 136 8.39 12.20 4.16
C PRO A 136 7.76 11.57 2.91
N ARG A 137 7.60 10.25 2.93
CA ARG A 137 6.96 9.47 1.87
C ARG A 137 6.36 8.19 2.45
N TRP A 138 5.50 7.55 1.68
CA TRP A 138 5.04 6.21 2.02
C TRP A 138 6.18 5.20 1.92
N VAL A 139 6.49 4.57 3.04
CA VAL A 139 7.51 3.52 3.13
C VAL A 139 6.81 2.22 3.41
N MET A 140 6.97 1.24 2.52
CA MET A 140 6.45 -0.11 2.69
C MET A 140 7.16 -0.79 3.86
N GLU A 141 6.39 -1.25 4.85
CA GLU A 141 6.89 -1.94 6.05
C GLU A 141 6.85 -3.46 5.91
N GLY A 142 5.98 -3.97 5.03
CA GLY A 142 5.90 -5.40 4.73
C GLY A 142 4.50 -5.86 4.36
N HIS A 143 4.46 -7.14 3.95
CA HIS A 143 3.23 -7.88 3.65
C HIS A 143 2.94 -8.84 4.80
N GLY A 144 1.70 -8.88 5.26
CA GLY A 144 1.26 -9.72 6.36
C GLY A 144 -0.21 -10.06 6.26
N GLU A 145 -0.84 -10.29 7.38
CA GLU A 145 -2.27 -10.57 7.49
C GLU A 145 -2.95 -9.48 8.32
N VAL A 146 -4.13 -9.06 7.90
CA VAL A 146 -5.01 -8.25 8.74
C VAL A 146 -6.15 -9.08 9.26
N THR A 147 -6.38 -9.03 10.57
CA THR A 147 -7.61 -9.51 11.23
C THR A 147 -8.47 -8.29 11.57
N VAL A 148 -9.71 -8.29 11.13
CA VAL A 148 -10.69 -7.23 11.39
C VAL A 148 -11.69 -7.72 12.40
N THR A 149 -11.86 -6.97 13.48
CA THR A 149 -12.81 -7.29 14.56
C THR A 149 -13.86 -6.18 14.71
N ASP A 150 -14.83 -6.39 15.57
CA ASP A 150 -15.80 -5.38 15.97
C ASP A 150 -15.16 -4.19 16.71
N ARG A 151 -13.90 -4.30 17.18
CA ARG A 151 -13.22 -3.30 18.03
C ARG A 151 -11.95 -2.71 17.42
N ARG A 152 -11.30 -3.40 16.49
CA ARG A 152 -9.99 -3.01 15.94
C ARG A 152 -9.64 -3.75 14.65
N ALA A 153 -8.58 -3.27 13.98
CA ALA A 153 -7.85 -4.03 12.97
C ALA A 153 -6.46 -4.38 13.52
N ILE A 154 -6.07 -5.65 13.39
CA ILE A 154 -4.77 -6.16 13.83
C ILE A 154 -3.99 -6.55 12.58
N PHE A 155 -2.88 -5.86 12.30
CA PHE A 155 -1.94 -6.25 11.26
C PHE A 155 -0.81 -7.07 11.88
N SER A 156 -0.62 -8.27 11.36
CA SER A 156 0.39 -9.23 11.82
C SER A 156 1.41 -9.50 10.73
N HIS A 157 2.69 -9.29 11.05
CA HIS A 157 3.85 -9.58 10.23
C HIS A 157 4.99 -10.07 11.13
N PRO A 158 5.89 -10.97 10.69
CA PRO A 158 6.93 -11.52 11.54
C PRO A 158 7.83 -10.50 12.24
N GLN A 159 8.01 -9.32 11.65
CA GLN A 159 8.89 -8.27 12.20
C GLN A 159 8.13 -7.04 12.71
N THR A 160 6.85 -6.90 12.38
CA THR A 160 6.05 -5.73 12.74
C THR A 160 4.64 -6.15 13.11
N TRP A 161 4.13 -5.57 14.18
CA TRP A 161 2.77 -5.78 14.62
C TRP A 161 2.09 -4.41 14.78
N LEU A 162 0.80 -4.32 14.45
CA LEU A 162 0.05 -3.09 14.59
C LEU A 162 -1.37 -3.42 15.07
N ASP A 163 -1.78 -2.75 16.14
CA ASP A 163 -3.13 -2.83 16.70
C ASP A 163 -3.80 -1.46 16.53
N LEU A 164 -4.83 -1.40 15.73
CA LEU A 164 -5.60 -0.21 15.42
C LEU A 164 -6.97 -0.29 16.09
N GLY A 165 -7.02 -0.06 17.41
CA GLY A 165 -8.28 0.10 18.13
C GLY A 165 -9.04 1.34 17.63
N TRP A 166 -10.34 1.20 17.32
CA TRP A 166 -11.10 2.26 16.68
C TRP A 166 -11.06 3.58 17.46
N ASN A 167 -11.14 3.52 18.79
CA ASN A 167 -11.10 4.70 19.67
C ASN A 167 -9.71 5.33 19.81
N GLY A 168 -8.66 4.67 19.34
CA GLY A 168 -7.29 5.18 19.35
C GLY A 168 -6.91 5.98 18.10
N LEU A 169 -7.77 5.97 17.09
CA LEU A 169 -7.54 6.69 15.84
C LEU A 169 -7.79 8.20 16.04
N ALA A 170 -6.86 9.02 15.56
CA ALA A 170 -7.00 10.47 15.54
C ALA A 170 -7.67 10.94 14.24
N THR A 171 -7.34 10.30 13.13
CA THR A 171 -7.98 10.52 11.82
C THR A 171 -8.00 9.22 11.04
N MET A 172 -8.92 9.11 10.10
CA MET A 172 -8.93 8.00 9.15
C MET A 172 -9.66 8.35 7.86
N ASP A 173 -9.33 7.67 6.77
CA ASP A 173 -10.09 7.74 5.50
C ASP A 173 -9.87 6.45 4.68
N LEU A 174 -10.66 6.30 3.63
CA LEU A 174 -10.52 5.29 2.60
C LEU A 174 -9.96 5.93 1.34
N ALA A 175 -8.65 5.84 1.12
CA ALA A 175 -7.97 6.47 -0.02
C ALA A 175 -8.34 5.79 -1.36
N ALA A 176 -8.60 4.47 -1.33
CA ALA A 176 -9.11 3.67 -2.42
C ALA A 176 -9.93 2.50 -1.84
N PRO A 177 -10.75 1.78 -2.63
CA PRO A 177 -11.56 0.65 -2.11
C PRO A 177 -10.74 -0.43 -1.38
N ASP A 178 -9.46 -0.56 -1.72
CA ASP A 178 -8.50 -1.50 -1.13
C ASP A 178 -7.46 -0.81 -0.22
N THR A 179 -7.63 0.48 0.09
CA THR A 179 -6.61 1.28 0.77
C THR A 179 -7.21 2.09 1.91
N PHE A 180 -7.01 1.63 3.13
CA PHE A 180 -7.37 2.34 4.36
C PHE A 180 -6.19 3.14 4.87
N GLU A 181 -6.41 4.42 5.20
CA GLU A 181 -5.43 5.30 5.83
C GLU A 181 -5.90 5.75 7.20
N CYS A 182 -4.98 5.82 8.15
CA CYS A 182 -5.29 6.39 9.47
C CYS A 182 -4.06 7.01 10.12
N ALA A 183 -4.31 7.89 11.08
CA ALA A 183 -3.29 8.40 11.99
C ALA A 183 -3.71 8.15 13.44
N PHE A 184 -2.73 7.86 14.29
CA PHE A 184 -2.90 7.67 15.72
C PHE A 184 -1.72 8.30 16.46
N HIS A 185 -1.90 8.60 17.74
CA HIS A 185 -0.81 9.14 18.56
C HIS A 185 0.29 8.10 18.73
N ASP A 186 1.52 8.55 18.56
CA ASP A 186 2.68 7.71 18.92
C ASP A 186 2.63 7.38 20.41
N ILE A 187 3.08 6.15 20.75
CA ILE A 187 3.17 5.65 22.14
C ILE A 187 3.91 6.64 23.05
N ASN A 188 4.87 7.37 22.51
CA ASN A 188 5.64 8.37 23.24
C ASN A 188 4.95 9.75 23.34
N GLY A 189 3.75 9.92 22.79
CA GLY A 189 2.99 11.16 22.81
C GLY A 189 3.63 12.33 22.05
N LYS A 190 4.67 12.10 21.26
CA LYS A 190 5.45 13.14 20.57
C LYS A 190 4.95 13.49 19.16
N GLY A 191 3.87 12.88 18.70
CA GLY A 191 3.36 13.14 17.36
C GLY A 191 2.33 12.10 16.90
N TYR A 192 2.05 12.13 15.62
CA TYR A 192 1.16 11.18 14.96
C TYR A 192 1.95 10.23 14.10
N THR A 193 1.61 8.95 14.17
CA THR A 193 2.04 7.96 13.19
C THR A 193 0.91 7.78 12.17
N THR A 194 1.22 8.02 10.90
CA THR A 194 0.27 7.82 9.80
C THR A 194 0.61 6.53 9.08
N VAL A 195 -0.38 5.66 8.96
CA VAL A 195 -0.24 4.36 8.30
C VAL A 195 -1.29 4.18 7.21
N ARG A 196 -0.93 3.33 6.25
CA ARG A 196 -1.80 2.86 5.18
C ARG A 196 -1.80 1.34 5.18
N LEU A 197 -2.99 0.76 5.17
CA LEU A 197 -3.20 -0.68 4.99
C LEU A 197 -3.82 -0.92 3.62
N HIS A 198 -3.11 -1.66 2.77
CA HIS A 198 -3.62 -2.17 1.50
C HIS A 198 -4.18 -3.57 1.71
N SER A 199 -5.48 -3.73 1.55
CA SER A 199 -6.18 -5.00 1.71
C SER A 199 -7.54 -4.93 1.05
N LEU A 200 -8.05 -6.03 0.54
CA LEU A 200 -9.43 -6.11 0.08
C LEU A 200 -10.45 -5.85 1.19
N TRP A 201 -10.03 -5.91 2.45
CA TRP A 201 -10.84 -5.58 3.64
C TRP A 201 -10.81 -4.08 4.02
N ALA A 202 -10.16 -3.21 3.25
CA ALA A 202 -10.03 -1.79 3.60
C ALA A 202 -11.39 -1.09 3.79
N SER A 203 -12.37 -1.37 2.94
CA SER A 203 -13.73 -0.83 3.08
C SER A 203 -14.41 -1.31 4.37
N LEU A 204 -14.22 -2.58 4.78
CA LEU A 204 -14.74 -3.10 6.04
C LEU A 204 -14.08 -2.42 7.24
N ILE A 205 -12.75 -2.30 7.23
CA ILE A 205 -12.00 -1.58 8.28
C ILE A 205 -12.52 -0.15 8.41
N PHE A 206 -12.68 0.55 7.26
CA PHE A 206 -13.18 1.91 7.24
C PHE A 206 -14.58 2.03 7.88
N VAL A 207 -15.55 1.22 7.47
CA VAL A 207 -16.93 1.35 7.97
C VAL A 207 -17.04 1.02 9.46
N LEU A 208 -16.30 0.01 9.96
CA LEU A 208 -16.29 -0.33 11.37
C LEU A 208 -15.66 0.79 12.22
N ALA A 209 -14.51 1.30 11.81
CA ALA A 209 -13.85 2.42 12.47
C ALA A 209 -14.73 3.69 12.44
N ALA A 210 -15.37 3.97 11.30
CA ALA A 210 -16.25 5.12 11.14
C ALA A 210 -17.47 5.04 12.05
N HIS A 211 -18.16 3.91 12.09
CA HIS A 211 -19.30 3.72 12.98
C HIS A 211 -18.93 3.81 14.46
N ALA A 212 -17.75 3.29 14.84
CA ALA A 212 -17.32 3.27 16.23
C ALA A 212 -16.79 4.62 16.74
N ALA A 213 -16.02 5.36 15.92
CA ALA A 213 -15.28 6.53 16.38
C ALA A 213 -15.51 7.81 15.56
N PHE A 214 -16.03 7.71 14.33
CA PHE A 214 -16.22 8.86 13.42
C PHE A 214 -17.61 8.88 12.79
N PRO A 215 -18.71 8.88 13.56
CA PRO A 215 -20.06 8.75 13.01
C PRO A 215 -20.47 9.91 12.09
N ALA A 216 -19.80 11.04 12.16
CA ALA A 216 -20.00 12.20 11.27
C ALA A 216 -19.04 12.21 10.07
N HIS A 217 -18.29 11.12 9.79
CA HIS A 217 -17.36 11.07 8.67
C HIS A 217 -18.10 11.25 7.33
N PRO A 218 -17.69 12.21 6.46
CA PRO A 218 -18.43 12.52 5.22
C PRO A 218 -18.62 11.31 4.31
N ARG A 219 -17.57 10.48 4.17
CA ARG A 219 -17.63 9.26 3.34
C ARG A 219 -18.56 8.18 3.91
N LEU A 220 -18.70 8.10 5.24
CA LEU A 220 -19.68 7.22 5.87
C LEU A 220 -21.10 7.71 5.56
N LEU A 221 -21.38 8.99 5.81
CA LEU A 221 -22.71 9.59 5.62
C LEU A 221 -23.17 9.59 4.16
N SER A 222 -22.24 9.77 3.21
CA SER A 222 -22.53 9.72 1.78
C SER A 222 -22.50 8.31 1.19
N HIS A 223 -22.20 7.27 1.98
CA HIS A 223 -21.92 5.89 1.53
C HIS A 223 -20.79 5.81 0.49
N GLY A 224 -19.88 6.77 0.52
CA GLY A 224 -18.76 6.87 -0.43
C GLY A 224 -17.67 5.78 -0.27
N TRP A 225 -17.84 4.85 0.66
CA TRP A 225 -17.04 3.64 0.81
C TRP A 225 -17.48 2.53 -0.16
N LEU A 226 -18.69 2.63 -0.71
CA LEU A 226 -19.28 1.69 -1.65
C LEU A 226 -19.28 2.33 -3.05
N PRO A 227 -18.73 1.68 -4.08
CA PRO A 227 -18.73 2.21 -5.44
C PRO A 227 -20.17 2.54 -5.93
N PRO A 228 -20.35 3.61 -6.69
CA PRO A 228 -21.65 3.94 -7.28
C PRO A 228 -22.20 2.77 -8.10
N GLY A 229 -23.48 2.46 -7.93
CA GLY A 229 -24.14 1.39 -8.68
C GLY A 229 -23.78 -0.03 -8.25
N PHE A 230 -23.11 -0.22 -7.10
CA PHE A 230 -22.71 -1.56 -6.64
C PHE A 230 -23.91 -2.49 -6.44
N GLU A 231 -25.04 -2.01 -5.93
CA GLU A 231 -26.26 -2.83 -5.77
C GLU A 231 -26.80 -3.30 -7.15
N ALA A 232 -26.78 -2.43 -8.16
CA ALA A 232 -27.16 -2.81 -9.52
C ALA A 232 -26.18 -3.84 -10.11
N ARG A 233 -24.88 -3.69 -9.82
CA ARG A 233 -23.86 -4.67 -10.19
C ARG A 233 -24.12 -6.02 -9.53
N CYS A 234 -24.41 -6.07 -8.23
CA CYS A 234 -24.79 -7.31 -7.54
C CYS A 234 -25.97 -7.98 -8.23
N ALA A 235 -27.03 -7.23 -8.51
CA ALA A 235 -28.22 -7.76 -9.18
C ALA A 235 -27.92 -8.32 -10.58
N ALA A 236 -27.07 -7.64 -11.36
CA ALA A 236 -26.65 -8.10 -12.68
C ALA A 236 -25.90 -9.46 -12.64
N TYR A 237 -25.25 -9.76 -11.51
CA TYR A 237 -24.60 -11.07 -11.27
C TYR A 237 -25.44 -12.03 -10.43
N GLY A 238 -26.74 -11.77 -10.26
CA GLY A 238 -27.64 -12.63 -9.47
C GLY A 238 -27.30 -12.71 -7.97
N ARG A 239 -26.58 -11.68 -7.45
CA ARG A 239 -26.22 -11.59 -6.04
C ARG A 239 -27.19 -10.70 -5.28
N SER A 240 -27.68 -11.15 -4.14
CA SER A 240 -28.48 -10.33 -3.24
C SER A 240 -27.55 -9.41 -2.43
N CYS A 241 -27.67 -8.09 -2.65
CA CYS A 241 -26.95 -7.10 -1.85
C CYS A 241 -27.89 -6.53 -0.79
N PRO A 242 -27.57 -6.64 0.51
CA PRO A 242 -28.33 -5.96 1.56
C PRO A 242 -28.33 -4.45 1.32
N SER A 243 -29.48 -3.79 1.52
CA SER A 243 -29.53 -2.33 1.48
C SER A 243 -28.74 -1.76 2.65
N VAL A 244 -27.80 -0.85 2.33
CA VAL A 244 -26.96 -0.14 3.31
C VAL A 244 -27.08 1.38 3.18
N ARG A 245 -28.05 1.82 2.36
CA ARG A 245 -28.40 3.23 2.07
C ARG A 245 -29.76 3.56 2.66
#